data_8b53a5c59997c183319e033af0b07cf4
#
_entry.id   8b53a5c59997c183319e033af0b07cf4
#
_cell.length_a   1.000
_cell.length_b   1.000
_cell.length_c   1.000
_cell.angle_alpha   90.00
_cell.angle_beta   90.00
_cell.angle_gamma   90.00
#
_symmetry.space_group_name_H-M   'P 1'
#
loop_
_entity.id
_entity.type
_entity.pdbx_description
1 polymer ?
#
loop_
_entity_poly.entity_id
_entity_poly.type
_entity_poly.pdbx_seq_one_letter_code
_entity_poly.pdbx_strand_id
1 'polypeptide(L)'
;MSKVIGIDLGTTNSCVAVVEGGKPVVITNAEGERTTPSVVAFTKDGERLVGGAAKRQIATNSGRTISSIKRHMGSDYRVHIDGKDLTPQEISAMILAKIRRDAESYLGEPVTEAVITVPAYFDDSQRKATQDAGRIAGLNVLRIINEPTAAAVAYGLDNEASQKILVYDLGGGTFDVSIIEIEDGTFTVLATGGDTHLGGDDFDQRIVEYAVAEFKKSDRIDLSRDPAAMGRLKEEAEKAKKELSAAPSAQLNLPFIAVGKDGPHHLDISLSRPQFEMMTGDLLARTVAPVQNALRDAGISASQLGKVLLVGGSTRMPAVE
;
A
#
# COMPACT_ATOMS: atom_id res chain seq x y z
N MET A 1 -30.44 7.23 8.93
CA MET A 1 -29.48 6.15 9.26
C MET A 1 -28.13 6.68 8.88
N SER A 2 -27.11 6.57 9.73
CA SER A 2 -25.76 6.97 9.35
C SER A 2 -25.30 6.09 8.18
N LYS A 3 -24.56 6.68 7.24
CA LYS A 3 -24.01 5.90 6.12
C LYS A 3 -22.88 5.00 6.63
N VAL A 4 -22.87 3.75 6.17
CA VAL A 4 -21.77 2.82 6.42
C VAL A 4 -20.69 3.05 5.37
N ILE A 5 -19.44 3.19 5.78
CA ILE A 5 -18.31 3.30 4.87
C ILE A 5 -17.54 1.98 4.80
N GLY A 6 -17.00 1.68 3.61
CA GLY A 6 -16.03 0.61 3.42
C GLY A 6 -14.62 1.17 3.45
N ILE A 7 -13.73 0.59 4.25
CA ILE A 7 -12.34 1.02 4.37
C ILE A 7 -11.41 -0.13 3.99
N ASP A 8 -10.55 0.10 3.02
CA ASP A 8 -9.35 -0.68 2.79
C ASP A 8 -8.20 -0.03 3.58
N LEU A 9 -7.83 -0.66 4.69
CA LEU A 9 -6.71 -0.22 5.52
C LEU A 9 -5.41 -0.87 5.00
N GLY A 10 -4.87 -0.36 3.91
CA GLY A 10 -3.68 -0.91 3.27
C GLY A 10 -2.37 -0.61 4.03
N THR A 11 -1.33 -1.41 3.76
CA THR A 11 0.01 -1.24 4.37
C THR A 11 0.65 0.09 3.97
N THR A 12 0.54 0.47 2.71
CA THR A 12 1.16 1.68 2.14
C THR A 12 0.15 2.80 1.93
N ASN A 13 -1.03 2.48 1.39
CA ASN A 13 -2.11 3.42 1.16
C ASN A 13 -3.43 2.81 1.62
N SER A 14 -4.30 3.64 2.13
CA SER A 14 -5.67 3.29 2.52
C SER A 14 -6.69 3.97 1.60
N CYS A 15 -7.85 3.36 1.45
CA CYS A 15 -8.93 3.85 0.61
C CYS A 15 -10.25 3.77 1.36
N VAL A 16 -11.18 4.67 1.05
CA VAL A 16 -12.53 4.67 1.62
C VAL A 16 -13.57 4.83 0.54
N ALA A 17 -14.66 4.11 0.67
CA ALA A 17 -15.78 4.16 -0.25
C ALA A 17 -17.12 4.16 0.50
N VAL A 18 -18.15 4.65 -0.18
CA VAL A 18 -19.55 4.64 0.28
C VAL A 18 -20.43 4.13 -0.86
N VAL A 19 -21.60 3.62 -0.55
CA VAL A 19 -22.61 3.28 -1.56
C VAL A 19 -23.52 4.47 -1.79
N GLU A 20 -23.52 4.99 -3.01
CA GLU A 20 -24.41 6.07 -3.47
C GLU A 20 -25.19 5.62 -4.70
N GLY A 21 -26.51 5.77 -4.66
CA GLY A 21 -27.37 5.33 -5.74
C GLY A 21 -27.24 3.84 -6.11
N GLY A 22 -26.90 2.99 -5.12
CA GLY A 22 -26.69 1.56 -5.29
C GLY A 22 -25.32 1.19 -5.90
N LYS A 23 -24.40 2.15 -6.06
CA LYS A 23 -23.05 1.93 -6.59
C LYS A 23 -21.97 2.34 -5.59
N PRO A 24 -20.84 1.61 -5.51
CA PRO A 24 -19.73 2.01 -4.69
C PRO A 24 -19.04 3.26 -5.32
N VAL A 25 -18.81 4.27 -4.48
CA VAL A 25 -18.12 5.50 -4.85
C VAL A 25 -16.92 5.66 -3.91
N VAL A 26 -15.72 5.76 -4.48
CA VAL A 26 -14.52 6.05 -3.71
C VAL A 26 -14.52 7.53 -3.31
N ILE A 27 -14.42 7.78 -2.01
CA ILE A 27 -14.36 9.13 -1.45
C ILE A 27 -12.94 9.69 -1.65
N THR A 28 -12.84 10.91 -2.18
CA THR A 28 -11.58 11.65 -2.20
C THR A 28 -11.29 12.25 -0.83
N ASN A 29 -10.02 12.22 -0.43
CA ASN A 29 -9.59 12.85 0.83
C ASN A 29 -9.53 14.39 0.71
N ALA A 30 -9.21 15.06 1.81
CA ALA A 30 -9.12 16.52 1.85
C ALA A 30 -8.04 17.11 0.90
N GLU A 31 -7.08 16.28 0.48
CA GLU A 31 -6.04 16.63 -0.48
C GLU A 31 -6.47 16.42 -1.95
N GLY A 32 -7.69 15.93 -2.20
CA GLY A 32 -8.24 15.64 -3.52
C GLY A 32 -7.82 14.28 -4.10
N GLU A 33 -7.14 13.44 -3.31
CA GLU A 33 -6.66 12.14 -3.72
C GLU A 33 -7.65 11.01 -3.39
N ARG A 34 -7.70 9.97 -4.20
CA ARG A 34 -8.56 8.79 -3.98
C ARG A 34 -8.00 7.79 -2.96
N THR A 35 -6.74 7.95 -2.58
CA THR A 35 -6.07 7.14 -1.57
C THR A 35 -5.36 8.03 -0.57
N THR A 36 -5.26 7.58 0.67
CA THR A 36 -4.55 8.26 1.75
C THR A 36 -3.33 7.42 2.13
N PRO A 37 -2.11 7.96 2.07
CA PRO A 37 -0.92 7.26 2.56
C PRO A 37 -1.11 6.79 4.00
N SER A 38 -0.82 5.52 4.28
CA SER A 38 -0.90 4.92 5.62
C SER A 38 0.32 5.32 6.47
N VAL A 39 0.52 6.63 6.63
CA VAL A 39 1.67 7.23 7.28
C VAL A 39 1.20 8.20 8.36
N VAL A 40 1.85 8.14 9.52
CA VAL A 40 1.63 9.06 10.65
C VAL A 40 2.97 9.70 11.03
N ALA A 41 3.00 11.02 11.21
CA ALA A 41 4.19 11.72 11.68
C ALA A 41 3.84 12.61 12.89
N PHE A 42 4.82 12.76 13.78
CA PHE A 42 4.74 13.64 14.94
C PHE A 42 5.79 14.74 14.78
N THR A 43 5.34 15.98 14.74
CA THR A 43 6.24 17.13 14.65
C THR A 43 6.96 17.37 16.00
N LYS A 44 7.99 18.18 15.99
CA LYS A 44 8.70 18.58 17.22
C LYS A 44 7.80 19.38 18.18
N ASP A 45 6.80 20.08 17.62
CA ASP A 45 5.85 20.90 18.38
C ASP A 45 4.66 20.07 18.89
N GLY A 46 4.69 18.74 18.72
CA GLY A 46 3.67 17.82 19.20
C GLY A 46 2.43 17.70 18.30
N GLU A 47 2.44 18.31 17.11
CA GLU A 47 1.37 18.14 16.13
C GLU A 47 1.45 16.74 15.51
N ARG A 48 0.29 16.14 15.25
CA ARG A 48 0.15 14.86 14.56
C ARG A 48 -0.32 15.06 13.14
N LEU A 49 0.49 14.64 12.19
CA LEU A 49 0.19 14.62 10.76
C LEU A 49 -0.18 13.21 10.33
N VAL A 50 -1.10 13.08 9.37
CA VAL A 50 -1.53 11.79 8.82
C VAL A 50 -1.69 11.92 7.29
N GLY A 51 -1.38 10.85 6.57
CA GLY A 51 -1.56 10.81 5.12
C GLY A 51 -0.43 11.52 4.36
N GLY A 52 -0.78 12.26 3.33
CA GLY A 52 0.18 12.95 2.46
C GLY A 52 1.09 13.92 3.20
N ALA A 53 0.56 14.67 4.17
CA ALA A 53 1.34 15.58 5.01
C ALA A 53 2.40 14.83 5.83
N ALA A 54 2.05 13.66 6.40
CA ALA A 54 2.99 12.81 7.12
C ALA A 54 4.02 12.17 6.18
N LYS A 55 3.62 11.71 4.99
CA LYS A 55 4.52 11.11 4.00
C LYS A 55 5.65 12.07 3.63
N ARG A 56 5.36 13.36 3.44
CA ARG A 56 6.36 14.40 3.16
C ARG A 56 7.36 14.63 4.30
N GLN A 57 7.08 14.15 5.51
CA GLN A 57 8.00 14.25 6.66
C GLN A 57 9.06 13.14 6.70
N ILE A 58 8.91 12.08 5.89
CA ILE A 58 9.79 10.89 5.96
C ILE A 58 11.26 11.28 5.82
N ALA A 59 11.60 12.17 4.89
CA ALA A 59 12.98 12.57 4.63
C ALA A 59 13.61 13.40 5.76
N THR A 60 12.83 14.30 6.37
CA THR A 60 13.33 15.29 7.32
C THR A 60 13.03 14.96 8.77
N ASN A 61 12.14 14.02 9.02
CA ASN A 61 11.63 13.63 10.34
C ASN A 61 11.45 12.11 10.45
N SER A 62 12.39 11.33 9.91
CA SER A 62 12.27 9.85 9.80
C SER A 62 12.06 9.15 11.13
N GLY A 63 12.75 9.58 12.20
CA GLY A 63 12.62 8.98 13.54
C GLY A 63 11.26 9.22 14.22
N ARG A 64 10.43 10.10 13.68
CA ARG A 64 9.09 10.44 14.20
C ARG A 64 7.99 10.26 13.15
N THR A 65 8.32 9.58 12.04
CA THR A 65 7.39 9.28 10.95
C THR A 65 7.24 7.76 10.81
N ILE A 66 6.04 7.26 11.00
CA ILE A 66 5.70 5.85 11.05
C ILE A 66 4.98 5.49 9.76
N SER A 67 5.52 4.52 9.03
CA SER A 67 4.92 3.89 7.85
C SER A 67 4.80 2.38 8.04
N SER A 68 3.99 1.72 7.22
CA SER A 68 3.85 0.26 7.17
C SER A 68 3.47 -0.40 8.52
N ILE A 69 2.80 0.33 9.40
CA ILE A 69 2.44 -0.14 10.75
C ILE A 69 1.55 -1.39 10.72
N LYS A 70 0.79 -1.61 9.64
CA LYS A 70 -0.07 -2.78 9.46
C LYS A 70 0.69 -4.11 9.58
N ARG A 71 1.98 -4.13 9.21
CA ARG A 71 2.85 -5.32 9.35
C ARG A 71 3.05 -5.78 10.80
N HIS A 72 2.79 -4.90 11.76
CA HIS A 72 2.94 -5.15 13.19
C HIS A 72 1.60 -5.36 13.91
N MET A 73 0.48 -5.40 13.19
CA MET A 73 -0.84 -5.62 13.79
C MET A 73 -0.90 -6.95 14.54
N GLY A 74 -1.48 -6.93 15.73
CA GLY A 74 -1.60 -8.11 16.60
C GLY A 74 -0.33 -8.50 17.33
N SER A 75 0.78 -7.76 17.19
CA SER A 75 2.06 -8.02 17.89
C SER A 75 2.28 -7.06 19.06
N ASP A 76 3.32 -7.38 19.85
CA ASP A 76 3.76 -6.53 20.97
C ASP A 76 4.66 -5.36 20.55
N TYR A 77 4.73 -5.07 19.26
CA TYR A 77 5.50 -3.94 18.73
C TYR A 77 5.01 -2.62 19.33
N ARG A 78 5.95 -1.72 19.63
CA ARG A 78 5.68 -0.39 20.18
C ARG A 78 6.47 0.68 19.42
N VAL A 79 5.81 1.79 19.17
CA VAL A 79 6.42 3.01 18.66
C VAL A 79 6.60 3.97 19.82
N HIS A 80 7.85 4.28 20.17
CA HIS A 80 8.14 5.22 21.27
C HIS A 80 8.22 6.65 20.74
N ILE A 81 7.25 7.49 21.12
CA ILE A 81 7.17 8.92 20.72
C ILE A 81 6.79 9.76 21.95
N ASP A 82 7.59 10.79 22.23
CA ASP A 82 7.36 11.77 23.31
C ASP A 82 7.05 11.13 24.68
N GLY A 83 7.82 10.07 25.01
CA GLY A 83 7.64 9.36 26.28
C GLY A 83 6.40 8.46 26.34
N LYS A 84 5.75 8.18 25.23
CA LYS A 84 4.61 7.28 25.10
C LYS A 84 4.95 6.10 24.21
N ASP A 85 4.51 4.92 24.61
CA ASP A 85 4.59 3.70 23.83
C ASP A 85 3.26 3.46 23.12
N LEU A 86 3.24 3.71 21.81
CA LEU A 86 2.05 3.56 20.99
C LEU A 86 2.02 2.17 20.34
N THR A 87 0.87 1.54 20.40
CA THR A 87 0.61 0.23 19.77
C THR A 87 0.32 0.38 18.26
N PRO A 88 0.48 -0.70 17.47
CA PRO A 88 0.11 -0.69 16.06
C PRO A 88 -1.35 -0.27 15.82
N GLN A 89 -2.28 -0.72 16.67
CA GLN A 89 -3.69 -0.34 16.57
C GLN A 89 -3.94 1.13 16.88
N GLU A 90 -3.19 1.74 17.80
CA GLU A 90 -3.31 3.20 18.07
C GLU A 90 -2.80 4.03 16.89
N ILE A 91 -1.68 3.63 16.27
CA ILE A 91 -1.18 4.29 15.05
C ILE A 91 -2.16 4.10 13.89
N SER A 92 -2.69 2.88 13.69
CA SER A 92 -3.70 2.61 12.66
C SER A 92 -4.99 3.39 12.91
N ALA A 93 -5.39 3.56 14.16
CA ALA A 93 -6.54 4.37 14.53
C ALA A 93 -6.38 5.85 14.14
N MET A 94 -5.17 6.39 14.12
CA MET A 94 -4.91 7.75 13.66
C MET A 94 -5.18 7.88 12.16
N ILE A 95 -4.84 6.85 11.37
CA ILE A 95 -5.13 6.79 9.93
C ILE A 95 -6.65 6.69 9.73
N LEU A 96 -7.31 5.76 10.43
CA LEU A 96 -8.76 5.58 10.36
C LEU A 96 -9.52 6.83 10.78
N ALA A 97 -9.05 7.56 11.79
CA ALA A 97 -9.66 8.81 12.24
C ALA A 97 -9.55 9.93 11.19
N LYS A 98 -8.45 9.98 10.40
CA LYS A 98 -8.37 10.89 9.25
C LYS A 98 -9.38 10.47 8.18
N ILE A 99 -9.39 9.21 7.80
CA ILE A 99 -10.30 8.65 6.78
C ILE A 99 -11.75 8.94 7.16
N ARG A 100 -12.12 8.74 8.43
CA ARG A 100 -13.46 9.08 8.93
C ARG A 100 -13.79 10.56 8.73
N ARG A 101 -12.88 11.47 9.12
CA ARG A 101 -13.10 12.92 8.94
C ARG A 101 -13.22 13.31 7.46
N ASP A 102 -12.40 12.71 6.59
CA ASP A 102 -12.50 12.95 5.16
C ASP A 102 -13.86 12.47 4.61
N ALA A 103 -14.34 11.31 5.08
CA ALA A 103 -15.67 10.80 4.72
C ALA A 103 -16.80 11.69 5.25
N GLU A 104 -16.72 12.15 6.51
CA GLU A 104 -17.68 13.09 7.10
C GLU A 104 -17.73 14.41 6.33
N SER A 105 -16.56 14.92 5.92
CA SER A 105 -16.47 16.14 5.09
C SER A 105 -17.12 15.96 3.72
N TYR A 106 -16.90 14.81 3.08
CA TYR A 106 -17.49 14.49 1.78
C TYR A 106 -19.01 14.32 1.86
N LEU A 107 -19.48 13.60 2.89
CA LEU A 107 -20.90 13.24 3.06
C LEU A 107 -21.74 14.36 3.68
N GLY A 108 -21.10 15.32 4.36
CA GLY A 108 -21.80 16.38 5.10
C GLY A 108 -22.55 15.90 6.34
N GLU A 109 -22.28 14.68 6.81
CA GLU A 109 -22.93 14.08 7.99
C GLU A 109 -21.93 13.23 8.80
N PRO A 110 -22.17 12.97 10.10
CA PRO A 110 -21.32 12.12 10.91
C PRO A 110 -21.26 10.69 10.39
N VAL A 111 -20.07 10.09 10.43
CA VAL A 111 -19.81 8.69 10.08
C VAL A 111 -19.45 7.92 11.33
N THR A 112 -20.27 6.93 11.68
CA THR A 112 -20.11 6.14 12.90
C THR A 112 -19.90 4.66 12.64
N GLU A 113 -20.15 4.17 11.43
CA GLU A 113 -20.12 2.74 11.10
C GLU A 113 -19.22 2.45 9.91
N ALA A 114 -18.45 1.37 9.99
CA ALA A 114 -17.55 0.94 8.94
C ALA A 114 -17.48 -0.58 8.78
N VAL A 115 -17.16 -1.01 7.56
CA VAL A 115 -16.61 -2.33 7.24
C VAL A 115 -15.14 -2.11 6.88
N ILE A 116 -14.24 -2.92 7.46
CA ILE A 116 -12.78 -2.76 7.23
C ILE A 116 -12.24 -4.07 6.64
N THR A 117 -11.34 -3.95 5.65
CA THR A 117 -10.70 -5.12 5.04
C THR A 117 -9.41 -5.49 5.75
N VAL A 118 -9.08 -6.79 5.70
CA VAL A 118 -7.81 -7.36 6.18
C VAL A 118 -7.32 -8.42 5.20
N PRO A 119 -6.01 -8.72 5.13
CA PRO A 119 -5.49 -9.86 4.40
C PRO A 119 -6.16 -11.16 4.84
N ALA A 120 -6.34 -12.11 3.91
CA ALA A 120 -7.03 -13.37 4.20
C ALA A 120 -6.28 -14.23 5.23
N TYR A 121 -4.94 -14.10 5.28
CA TYR A 121 -4.08 -14.84 6.22
C TYR A 121 -4.01 -14.23 7.64
N PHE A 122 -4.62 -13.05 7.87
CA PHE A 122 -4.62 -12.46 9.22
C PHE A 122 -5.27 -13.41 10.22
N ASP A 123 -4.57 -13.68 11.31
CA ASP A 123 -5.09 -14.44 12.43
C ASP A 123 -6.11 -13.64 13.28
N ASP A 124 -6.71 -14.29 14.26
CA ASP A 124 -7.72 -13.68 15.13
C ASP A 124 -7.18 -12.47 15.92
N SER A 125 -5.91 -12.50 16.32
CA SER A 125 -5.23 -11.43 17.04
C SER A 125 -5.10 -10.19 16.16
N GLN A 126 -4.68 -10.36 14.91
CA GLN A 126 -4.54 -9.28 13.92
C GLN A 126 -5.91 -8.69 13.51
N ARG A 127 -6.92 -9.54 13.32
CA ARG A 127 -8.30 -9.12 13.05
C ARG A 127 -8.88 -8.32 14.20
N LYS A 128 -8.69 -8.79 15.43
CA LYS A 128 -9.12 -8.07 16.63
C LYS A 128 -8.40 -6.72 16.78
N ALA A 129 -7.09 -6.69 16.57
CA ALA A 129 -6.32 -5.44 16.61
C ALA A 129 -6.82 -4.43 15.57
N THR A 130 -7.21 -4.89 14.36
CA THR A 130 -7.81 -4.03 13.33
C THR A 130 -9.18 -3.51 13.77
N GLN A 131 -10.01 -4.34 14.38
CA GLN A 131 -11.30 -3.93 14.92
C GLN A 131 -11.14 -2.91 16.07
N ASP A 132 -10.15 -3.12 16.95
CA ASP A 132 -9.84 -2.21 18.05
C ASP A 132 -9.31 -0.86 17.51
N ALA A 133 -8.51 -0.86 16.45
CA ALA A 133 -8.10 0.38 15.76
C ALA A 133 -9.31 1.19 15.25
N GLY A 134 -10.30 0.51 14.67
CA GLY A 134 -11.57 1.15 14.27
C GLY A 134 -12.31 1.77 15.45
N ARG A 135 -12.42 1.05 16.57
CA ARG A 135 -13.06 1.57 17.79
C ARG A 135 -12.33 2.77 18.39
N ILE A 136 -11.01 2.72 18.45
CA ILE A 136 -10.17 3.86 18.91
C ILE A 136 -10.38 5.07 18.01
N ALA A 137 -10.57 4.86 16.69
CA ALA A 137 -10.90 5.93 15.74
C ALA A 137 -12.34 6.45 15.86
N GLY A 138 -13.16 5.87 16.73
CA GLY A 138 -14.57 6.24 16.96
C GLY A 138 -15.53 5.65 15.92
N LEU A 139 -15.17 4.52 15.31
CA LEU A 139 -16.00 3.76 14.38
C LEU A 139 -16.57 2.50 15.06
N ASN A 140 -17.85 2.23 14.86
CA ASN A 140 -18.44 0.93 15.10
C ASN A 140 -18.12 0.04 13.90
N VAL A 141 -17.20 -0.91 14.07
CA VAL A 141 -16.78 -1.83 13.01
C VAL A 141 -17.81 -2.95 12.91
N LEU A 142 -18.66 -2.87 11.89
CA LEU A 142 -19.75 -3.83 11.68
C LEU A 142 -19.21 -5.21 11.24
N ARG A 143 -18.18 -5.19 10.40
CA ARG A 143 -17.51 -6.41 9.92
C ARG A 143 -16.04 -6.15 9.58
N ILE A 144 -15.25 -7.21 9.75
CA ILE A 144 -13.94 -7.37 9.12
C ILE A 144 -14.12 -8.37 7.97
N ILE A 145 -13.70 -8.02 6.76
CA ILE A 145 -13.78 -8.89 5.57
C ILE A 145 -12.40 -9.08 4.96
N ASN A 146 -12.21 -10.18 4.24
CA ASN A 146 -10.95 -10.47 3.58
C ASN A 146 -10.76 -9.57 2.33
N GLU A 147 -9.59 -8.99 2.16
CA GLU A 147 -9.22 -8.16 0.99
C GLU A 147 -9.50 -8.87 -0.34
N PRO A 148 -9.06 -10.13 -0.55
CA PRO A 148 -9.33 -10.82 -1.81
C PRO A 148 -10.82 -11.09 -2.04
N THR A 149 -11.62 -11.30 -0.98
CA THR A 149 -13.08 -11.41 -1.10
C THR A 149 -13.70 -10.07 -1.49
N ALA A 150 -13.26 -8.98 -0.88
CA ALA A 150 -13.72 -7.64 -1.25
C ALA A 150 -13.38 -7.30 -2.71
N ALA A 151 -12.20 -7.68 -3.18
CA ALA A 151 -11.81 -7.53 -4.57
C ALA A 151 -12.72 -8.33 -5.52
N ALA A 152 -13.00 -9.60 -5.21
CA ALA A 152 -13.88 -10.45 -6.01
C ALA A 152 -15.30 -9.87 -6.11
N VAL A 153 -15.86 -9.37 -5.00
CA VAL A 153 -17.17 -8.67 -5.00
C VAL A 153 -17.12 -7.39 -5.83
N ALA A 154 -16.05 -6.60 -5.71
CA ALA A 154 -15.89 -5.37 -6.49
C ALA A 154 -15.82 -5.61 -8.00
N TYR A 155 -15.34 -6.78 -8.43
CA TYR A 155 -15.38 -7.23 -9.83
C TYR A 155 -16.73 -7.82 -10.25
N GLY A 156 -17.73 -7.89 -9.36
CA GLY A 156 -19.07 -8.39 -9.65
C GLY A 156 -19.17 -9.91 -9.76
N LEU A 157 -18.22 -10.64 -9.19
CA LEU A 157 -18.16 -12.11 -9.29
C LEU A 157 -19.16 -12.82 -8.39
N ASP A 158 -19.82 -12.11 -7.50
CA ASP A 158 -20.94 -12.61 -6.67
C ASP A 158 -22.20 -12.99 -7.50
N ASN A 159 -22.30 -12.46 -8.71
CA ASN A 159 -23.40 -12.70 -9.64
C ASN A 159 -23.04 -13.63 -10.81
N GLU A 160 -21.84 -14.22 -10.80
CA GLU A 160 -21.38 -15.12 -11.86
C GLU A 160 -21.59 -16.61 -11.48
N ALA A 161 -21.43 -17.50 -12.50
CA ALA A 161 -21.45 -18.92 -12.27
C ALA A 161 -20.33 -19.38 -11.32
N SER A 162 -20.57 -20.48 -10.61
CA SER A 162 -19.61 -21.10 -9.70
C SER A 162 -18.27 -21.33 -10.38
N GLN A 163 -17.19 -20.82 -9.78
CA GLN A 163 -15.84 -20.89 -10.35
C GLN A 163 -14.77 -20.77 -9.27
N LYS A 164 -13.55 -21.14 -9.63
CA LYS A 164 -12.36 -20.87 -8.82
C LYS A 164 -11.58 -19.72 -9.44
N ILE A 165 -11.14 -18.80 -8.60
CA ILE A 165 -10.36 -17.64 -9.03
C ILE A 165 -9.05 -17.55 -8.24
N LEU A 166 -8.06 -16.92 -8.86
CA LEU A 166 -6.84 -16.48 -8.19
C LEU A 166 -6.87 -14.98 -8.05
N VAL A 167 -6.68 -14.48 -6.83
CA VAL A 167 -6.45 -13.07 -6.57
C VAL A 167 -4.95 -12.87 -6.35
N TYR A 168 -4.31 -12.10 -7.21
CA TYR A 168 -2.90 -11.73 -7.18
C TYR A 168 -2.82 -10.28 -6.76
N ASP A 169 -2.48 -10.02 -5.50
CA ASP A 169 -2.40 -8.68 -4.94
C ASP A 169 -0.93 -8.28 -4.72
N LEU A 170 -0.42 -7.42 -5.59
CA LEU A 170 0.91 -6.83 -5.45
C LEU A 170 0.74 -5.36 -5.05
N GLY A 171 0.76 -5.14 -3.74
CA GLY A 171 0.64 -3.82 -3.12
C GLY A 171 1.95 -3.02 -3.13
N GLY A 172 2.02 -2.00 -2.28
CA GLY A 172 3.24 -1.20 -2.12
C GLY A 172 4.30 -1.90 -1.27
N GLY A 173 3.90 -2.73 -0.31
CA GLY A 173 4.84 -3.35 0.64
C GLY A 173 4.71 -4.86 0.78
N THR A 174 3.61 -5.47 0.31
CA THR A 174 3.35 -6.90 0.40
C THR A 174 2.90 -7.45 -0.94
N PHE A 175 3.17 -8.73 -1.15
CA PHE A 175 2.58 -9.55 -2.19
C PHE A 175 1.71 -10.61 -1.53
N ASP A 176 0.45 -10.68 -1.94
CA ASP A 176 -0.53 -11.63 -1.43
C ASP A 176 -1.19 -12.36 -2.58
N VAL A 177 -1.34 -13.67 -2.46
CA VAL A 177 -2.06 -14.51 -3.40
C VAL A 177 -3.11 -15.32 -2.66
N SER A 178 -4.32 -15.38 -3.19
CA SER A 178 -5.43 -16.18 -2.63
C SER A 178 -6.14 -16.95 -3.73
N ILE A 179 -6.44 -18.20 -3.45
CA ILE A 179 -7.34 -19.02 -4.27
C ILE A 179 -8.70 -19.01 -3.60
N ILE A 180 -9.70 -18.56 -4.32
CA ILE A 180 -11.08 -18.45 -3.84
C ILE A 180 -12.00 -19.31 -4.70
N GLU A 181 -12.83 -20.09 -4.06
CA GLU A 181 -13.98 -20.73 -4.68
C GLU A 181 -15.22 -19.87 -4.49
N ILE A 182 -15.93 -19.66 -5.58
CA ILE A 182 -17.20 -18.93 -5.58
C ILE A 182 -18.27 -19.97 -5.94
N GLU A 183 -19.21 -20.19 -5.04
CA GLU A 183 -20.32 -21.10 -5.22
C GLU A 183 -21.59 -20.49 -4.65
N ASP A 184 -22.62 -20.33 -5.48
CA ASP A 184 -23.92 -19.76 -5.11
C ASP A 184 -23.80 -18.42 -4.33
N GLY A 185 -22.93 -17.53 -4.77
CA GLY A 185 -22.67 -16.24 -4.10
C GLY A 185 -21.88 -16.33 -2.80
N THR A 186 -21.41 -17.51 -2.42
CA THR A 186 -20.54 -17.74 -1.26
C THR A 186 -19.09 -17.75 -1.70
N PHE A 187 -18.23 -17.02 -0.97
CA PHE A 187 -16.80 -16.94 -1.21
C PHE A 187 -16.04 -17.76 -0.17
N THR A 188 -15.38 -18.81 -0.61
CA THR A 188 -14.55 -19.68 0.26
C THR A 188 -13.09 -19.52 -0.12
N VAL A 189 -12.25 -19.08 0.80
CA VAL A 189 -10.80 -19.02 0.62
C VAL A 189 -10.24 -20.43 0.79
N LEU A 190 -9.74 -21.02 -0.31
CA LEU A 190 -9.17 -22.37 -0.33
C LEU A 190 -7.72 -22.40 0.12
N ALA A 191 -6.92 -21.42 -0.31
CA ALA A 191 -5.52 -21.30 0.03
C ALA A 191 -5.07 -19.84 -0.05
N THR A 192 -4.03 -19.51 0.73
CA THR A 192 -3.36 -18.21 0.72
C THR A 192 -1.85 -18.40 0.71
N GLY A 193 -1.14 -17.44 0.15
CA GLY A 193 0.32 -17.37 0.17
C GLY A 193 0.77 -15.94 -0.04
N GLY A 194 2.07 -15.71 -0.05
CA GLY A 194 2.58 -14.36 -0.30
C GLY A 194 4.00 -14.14 0.19
N ASP A 195 4.40 -12.88 0.15
CA ASP A 195 5.68 -12.38 0.65
C ASP A 195 5.42 -11.02 1.33
N THR A 196 5.58 -10.98 2.64
CA THR A 196 5.31 -9.79 3.47
C THR A 196 6.37 -8.68 3.31
N HIS A 197 7.41 -8.93 2.52
CA HIS A 197 8.51 -8.01 2.24
C HIS A 197 8.78 -7.90 0.73
N LEU A 198 7.71 -7.95 -0.07
CA LEU A 198 7.77 -7.77 -1.52
C LEU A 198 6.62 -6.86 -1.96
N GLY A 199 6.94 -5.72 -2.54
CA GLY A 199 5.94 -4.78 -3.04
C GLY A 199 6.57 -3.63 -3.80
N GLY A 200 5.76 -2.67 -4.21
CA GLY A 200 6.18 -1.51 -5.00
C GLY A 200 7.37 -0.74 -4.41
N ASP A 201 7.50 -0.72 -3.08
CA ASP A 201 8.60 -0.06 -2.38
C ASP A 201 9.96 -0.72 -2.69
N ASP A 202 9.98 -2.04 -2.95
CA ASP A 202 11.20 -2.77 -3.33
C ASP A 202 11.61 -2.42 -4.77
N PHE A 203 10.62 -2.24 -5.64
CA PHE A 203 10.85 -1.76 -7.01
C PHE A 203 11.37 -0.33 -7.03
N ASP A 204 10.82 0.55 -6.18
CA ASP A 204 11.32 1.92 -6.01
C ASP A 204 12.77 1.91 -5.51
N GLN A 205 13.09 1.02 -4.58
CA GLN A 205 14.43 0.90 -4.02
C GLN A 205 15.48 0.53 -5.09
N ARG A 206 15.13 -0.29 -6.10
CA ARG A 206 16.01 -0.58 -7.23
C ARG A 206 16.34 0.67 -8.06
N ILE A 207 15.34 1.53 -8.28
CA ILE A 207 15.53 2.81 -8.98
C ILE A 207 16.43 3.73 -8.14
N VAL A 208 16.20 3.79 -6.83
CA VAL A 208 17.03 4.58 -5.91
C VAL A 208 18.48 4.12 -5.95
N GLU A 209 18.73 2.83 -5.85
CA GLU A 209 20.08 2.25 -5.90
C GLU A 209 20.79 2.54 -7.23
N TYR A 210 20.06 2.40 -8.33
CA TYR A 210 20.55 2.75 -9.66
C TYR A 210 20.94 4.23 -9.75
N ALA A 211 20.04 5.14 -9.32
CA ALA A 211 20.30 6.58 -9.39
C ALA A 211 21.46 7.01 -8.48
N VAL A 212 21.58 6.47 -7.28
CA VAL A 212 22.71 6.71 -6.37
C VAL A 212 24.03 6.26 -7.01
N ALA A 213 24.02 5.07 -7.64
CA ALA A 213 25.23 4.55 -8.30
C ALA A 213 25.65 5.40 -9.50
N GLU A 214 24.70 5.80 -10.35
CA GLU A 214 24.98 6.65 -11.51
C GLU A 214 25.47 8.04 -11.07
N PHE A 215 24.82 8.66 -10.10
CA PHE A 215 25.25 9.98 -9.58
C PHE A 215 26.64 9.93 -8.94
N LYS A 216 26.97 8.85 -8.25
CA LYS A 216 28.31 8.66 -7.68
C LYS A 216 29.39 8.50 -8.75
N LYS A 217 29.05 7.92 -9.93
CA LYS A 217 29.97 7.81 -11.07
C LYS A 217 30.22 9.16 -11.74
N SER A 218 29.17 9.96 -11.97
CA SER A 218 29.25 11.25 -12.66
C SER A 218 29.84 12.35 -11.77
N ASP A 219 29.27 12.51 -10.57
CA ASP A 219 29.54 13.66 -9.70
C ASP A 219 30.50 13.37 -8.54
N ARG A 220 30.85 12.08 -8.35
CA ARG A 220 31.71 11.60 -7.25
C ARG A 220 31.19 11.92 -5.85
N ILE A 221 29.87 12.15 -5.71
CA ILE A 221 29.18 12.41 -4.45
C ILE A 221 28.31 11.19 -4.11
N ASP A 222 28.33 10.77 -2.87
CA ASP A 222 27.54 9.65 -2.37
C ASP A 222 26.26 10.16 -1.67
N LEU A 223 25.12 10.13 -2.39
CA LEU A 223 23.83 10.58 -1.89
C LEU A 223 23.30 9.74 -0.72
N SER A 224 23.76 8.50 -0.54
CA SER A 224 23.27 7.61 0.52
C SER A 224 23.55 8.14 1.94
N ARG A 225 24.45 9.11 2.06
CA ARG A 225 24.82 9.75 3.33
C ARG A 225 23.96 10.96 3.69
N ASP A 226 23.11 11.41 2.79
CA ASP A 226 22.21 12.56 3.00
C ASP A 226 20.75 12.06 3.06
N PRO A 227 20.14 12.00 4.26
CA PRO A 227 18.75 11.58 4.42
C PRO A 227 17.74 12.44 3.63
N ALA A 228 18.00 13.73 3.47
CA ALA A 228 17.12 14.63 2.73
C ALA A 228 17.18 14.34 1.22
N ALA A 229 18.38 14.14 0.67
CA ALA A 229 18.57 13.71 -0.71
C ALA A 229 17.91 12.35 -0.96
N MET A 230 18.11 11.38 -0.07
CA MET A 230 17.51 10.05 -0.16
C MET A 230 15.99 10.07 -0.10
N GLY A 231 15.40 10.95 0.71
CA GLY A 231 13.95 11.14 0.78
C GLY A 231 13.38 11.65 -0.55
N ARG A 232 13.99 12.70 -1.10
CA ARG A 232 13.61 13.26 -2.41
C ARG A 232 13.77 12.23 -3.53
N LEU A 233 14.84 11.44 -3.48
CA LEU A 233 15.12 10.42 -4.47
C LEU A 233 14.08 9.27 -4.41
N LYS A 234 13.61 8.88 -3.22
CA LYS A 234 12.53 7.89 -3.08
C LYS A 234 11.22 8.36 -3.69
N GLU A 235 10.85 9.61 -3.47
CA GLU A 235 9.63 10.18 -4.06
C GLU A 235 9.72 10.22 -5.60
N GLU A 236 10.88 10.62 -6.14
CA GLU A 236 11.08 10.66 -7.59
C GLU A 236 11.15 9.25 -8.20
N ALA A 237 11.72 8.26 -7.48
CA ALA A 237 11.73 6.87 -7.90
C ALA A 237 10.32 6.27 -8.00
N GLU A 238 9.46 6.51 -7.00
CA GLU A 238 8.05 6.08 -7.03
C GLU A 238 7.31 6.71 -8.22
N LYS A 239 7.55 8.01 -8.48
CA LYS A 239 6.97 8.71 -9.62
C LYS A 239 7.45 8.12 -10.95
N ALA A 240 8.75 7.90 -11.11
CA ALA A 240 9.34 7.29 -12.30
C ALA A 240 8.79 5.87 -12.54
N LYS A 241 8.68 5.03 -11.50
CA LYS A 241 8.04 3.71 -11.59
C LYS A 241 6.62 3.79 -12.13
N LYS A 242 5.81 4.71 -11.61
CA LYS A 242 4.43 4.92 -12.09
C LYS A 242 4.40 5.38 -13.54
N GLU A 243 5.28 6.27 -13.94
CA GLU A 243 5.40 6.77 -15.31
C GLU A 243 5.80 5.65 -16.27
N LEU A 244 6.75 4.79 -15.88
CA LEU A 244 7.18 3.63 -16.66
C LEU A 244 6.08 2.58 -16.87
N SER A 245 4.99 2.60 -16.10
CA SER A 245 3.83 1.76 -16.36
C SER A 245 3.04 2.19 -17.61
N ALA A 246 3.11 3.47 -17.98
CA ALA A 246 2.41 4.02 -19.15
C ALA A 246 3.37 4.45 -20.28
N ALA A 247 4.58 4.91 -19.94
CA ALA A 247 5.56 5.44 -20.89
C ALA A 247 6.76 4.48 -21.09
N PRO A 248 7.45 4.53 -22.25
CA PRO A 248 8.63 3.70 -22.50
C PRO A 248 9.89 4.15 -21.73
N SER A 249 9.89 5.37 -21.20
CA SER A 249 10.97 5.94 -20.40
C SER A 249 10.43 6.96 -19.41
N ALA A 250 11.15 7.16 -18.32
CA ALA A 250 10.90 8.20 -17.32
C ALA A 250 12.18 8.99 -17.05
N GLN A 251 12.02 10.24 -16.64
CA GLN A 251 13.14 11.11 -16.29
C GLN A 251 13.16 11.35 -14.77
N LEU A 252 14.28 10.97 -14.12
CA LEU A 252 14.54 11.33 -12.74
C LEU A 252 15.26 12.68 -12.73
N ASN A 253 14.56 13.73 -12.33
CA ASN A 253 15.11 15.09 -12.32
C ASN A 253 14.98 15.71 -10.94
N LEU A 254 16.11 15.84 -10.25
CA LEU A 254 16.20 16.42 -8.92
C LEU A 254 17.24 17.54 -8.88
N PRO A 255 16.82 18.79 -9.13
CA PRO A 255 17.73 19.94 -9.05
C PRO A 255 18.18 20.16 -7.60
N PHE A 256 19.43 20.58 -7.45
CA PHE A 256 20.05 20.88 -6.15
C PHE A 256 19.96 19.70 -5.17
N ILE A 257 20.28 18.47 -5.66
CA ILE A 257 20.20 17.24 -4.84
C ILE A 257 21.34 17.15 -3.84
N ALA A 258 22.50 17.73 -4.17
CA ALA A 258 23.68 17.77 -3.32
C ALA A 258 24.44 19.08 -3.51
N VAL A 259 25.34 19.38 -2.57
CA VAL A 259 26.29 20.50 -2.65
C VAL A 259 27.70 19.96 -2.52
N GLY A 260 28.50 20.11 -3.57
CA GLY A 260 29.92 19.76 -3.61
C GLY A 260 30.85 20.97 -3.33
N LYS A 261 32.14 20.73 -3.44
CA LYS A 261 33.15 21.81 -3.29
C LYS A 261 33.10 22.85 -4.41
N ASP A 262 32.60 22.43 -5.56
CA ASP A 262 32.45 23.18 -6.81
C ASP A 262 31.06 23.80 -6.98
N GLY A 263 30.18 23.60 -6.03
CA GLY A 263 28.83 24.17 -6.04
C GLY A 263 27.69 23.14 -5.97
N PRO A 264 26.47 23.55 -6.38
CA PRO A 264 25.33 22.68 -6.37
C PRO A 264 25.38 21.64 -7.51
N HIS A 265 24.98 20.42 -7.22
CA HIS A 265 24.84 19.31 -8.16
C HIS A 265 23.38 18.95 -8.37
N HIS A 266 23.08 18.46 -9.57
CA HIS A 266 21.73 18.14 -10.01
C HIS A 266 21.70 16.69 -10.52
N LEU A 267 20.69 15.90 -10.11
CA LEU A 267 20.46 14.59 -10.70
C LEU A 267 19.53 14.74 -11.90
N ASP A 268 19.96 14.23 -13.04
CA ASP A 268 19.19 14.20 -14.27
C ASP A 268 19.53 12.90 -15.03
N ILE A 269 18.67 11.90 -14.84
CA ILE A 269 18.87 10.52 -15.36
C ILE A 269 17.63 10.07 -16.10
N SER A 270 17.79 9.60 -17.33
CA SER A 270 16.73 8.91 -18.07
C SER A 270 16.78 7.41 -17.77
N LEU A 271 15.63 6.84 -17.43
CA LEU A 271 15.46 5.40 -17.19
C LEU A 271 14.44 4.84 -18.18
N SER A 272 14.84 3.83 -18.96
CA SER A 272 13.91 3.14 -19.85
C SER A 272 13.19 1.99 -19.15
N ARG A 273 11.98 1.64 -19.63
CA ARG A 273 11.23 0.49 -19.13
C ARG A 273 12.03 -0.83 -19.22
N PRO A 274 12.71 -1.18 -20.32
CA PRO A 274 13.52 -2.39 -20.36
C PRO A 274 14.66 -2.42 -19.32
N GLN A 275 15.28 -1.27 -19.01
CA GLN A 275 16.27 -1.20 -17.93
C GLN A 275 15.65 -1.44 -16.56
N PHE A 276 14.48 -0.84 -16.32
CA PHE A 276 13.73 -1.05 -15.09
C PHE A 276 13.30 -2.52 -14.92
N GLU A 277 12.75 -3.15 -15.96
CA GLU A 277 12.36 -4.56 -15.95
C GLU A 277 13.55 -5.49 -15.72
N MET A 278 14.70 -5.19 -16.33
CA MET A 278 15.92 -5.97 -16.13
C MET A 278 16.42 -5.91 -14.67
N MET A 279 16.39 -4.74 -14.03
CA MET A 279 16.87 -4.60 -12.65
C MET A 279 15.87 -5.08 -11.58
N THR A 280 14.62 -5.38 -11.97
CA THR A 280 13.55 -5.81 -11.07
C THR A 280 13.03 -7.22 -11.35
N GLY A 281 13.57 -7.92 -12.33
CA GLY A 281 13.10 -9.24 -12.72
C GLY A 281 13.20 -10.29 -11.61
N ASP A 282 14.19 -10.19 -10.73
CA ASP A 282 14.32 -11.04 -9.56
C ASP A 282 13.19 -10.81 -8.53
N LEU A 283 12.69 -9.58 -8.41
CA LEU A 283 11.55 -9.26 -7.53
C LEU A 283 10.27 -9.93 -8.04
N LEU A 284 10.01 -9.86 -9.35
CA LEU A 284 8.86 -10.56 -9.94
C LEU A 284 9.00 -12.08 -9.82
N ALA A 285 10.19 -12.63 -10.00
CA ALA A 285 10.41 -14.06 -9.85
C ALA A 285 10.05 -14.58 -8.44
N ARG A 286 10.16 -13.74 -7.40
CA ARG A 286 9.75 -14.09 -6.03
C ARG A 286 8.25 -14.35 -5.89
N THR A 287 7.40 -13.85 -6.79
CA THR A 287 5.95 -14.08 -6.74
C THR A 287 5.56 -15.49 -7.22
N VAL A 288 6.41 -16.13 -8.02
CA VAL A 288 6.10 -17.42 -8.68
C VAL A 288 5.90 -18.53 -7.66
N ALA A 289 6.81 -18.68 -6.70
CA ALA A 289 6.74 -19.76 -5.72
C ALA A 289 5.50 -19.66 -4.82
N PRO A 290 5.11 -18.49 -4.26
CA PRO A 290 3.85 -18.35 -3.52
C PRO A 290 2.61 -18.73 -4.35
N VAL A 291 2.56 -18.33 -5.63
CA VAL A 291 1.45 -18.69 -6.52
C VAL A 291 1.36 -20.21 -6.72
N GLN A 292 2.49 -20.87 -7.02
CA GLN A 292 2.54 -22.32 -7.19
C GLN A 292 2.16 -23.06 -5.90
N ASN A 293 2.60 -22.57 -4.75
CA ASN A 293 2.25 -23.14 -3.46
C ASN A 293 0.75 -23.00 -3.18
N ALA A 294 0.15 -21.83 -3.42
CA ALA A 294 -1.28 -21.63 -3.22
C ALA A 294 -2.13 -22.55 -4.12
N LEU A 295 -1.75 -22.75 -5.38
CA LEU A 295 -2.42 -23.68 -6.28
C LEU A 295 -2.33 -25.14 -5.75
N ARG A 296 -1.14 -25.54 -5.32
CA ARG A 296 -0.93 -26.88 -4.75
C ARG A 296 -1.73 -27.08 -3.47
N ASP A 297 -1.73 -26.11 -2.56
CA ASP A 297 -2.42 -26.18 -1.27
C ASP A 297 -3.95 -26.17 -1.44
N ALA A 298 -4.45 -25.48 -2.49
CA ALA A 298 -5.85 -25.55 -2.91
C ALA A 298 -6.20 -26.87 -3.65
N GLY A 299 -5.21 -27.69 -4.00
CA GLY A 299 -5.43 -28.95 -4.72
C GLY A 299 -5.89 -28.79 -6.17
N ILE A 300 -5.55 -27.65 -6.82
CA ILE A 300 -5.97 -27.34 -8.18
C ILE A 300 -4.79 -27.01 -9.10
N SER A 301 -5.01 -27.19 -10.40
CA SER A 301 -4.11 -26.72 -11.45
C SER A 301 -4.52 -25.33 -11.96
N ALA A 302 -3.61 -24.63 -12.60
CA ALA A 302 -3.89 -23.31 -13.21
C ALA A 302 -5.03 -23.39 -14.26
N SER A 303 -5.18 -24.52 -14.96
CA SER A 303 -6.25 -24.71 -15.96
C SER A 303 -7.67 -24.81 -15.36
N GLN A 304 -7.77 -24.98 -14.05
CA GLN A 304 -9.07 -25.02 -13.32
C GLN A 304 -9.48 -23.65 -12.79
N LEU A 305 -8.63 -22.63 -12.98
CA LEU A 305 -8.98 -21.25 -12.65
C LEU A 305 -9.90 -20.68 -13.75
N GLY A 306 -11.03 -20.14 -13.34
CA GLY A 306 -11.92 -19.39 -14.23
C GLY A 306 -11.39 -17.99 -14.53
N LYS A 307 -10.78 -17.34 -13.52
CA LYS A 307 -10.25 -15.99 -13.62
C LYS A 307 -9.01 -15.77 -12.75
N VAL A 308 -8.19 -14.80 -13.15
CA VAL A 308 -7.14 -14.21 -12.33
C VAL A 308 -7.47 -12.72 -12.14
N LEU A 309 -7.54 -12.27 -10.89
CA LEU A 309 -7.75 -10.88 -10.56
C LEU A 309 -6.42 -10.26 -10.15
N LEU A 310 -6.00 -9.23 -10.85
CA LEU A 310 -4.84 -8.42 -10.52
C LEU A 310 -5.28 -7.25 -9.62
N VAL A 311 -4.79 -7.24 -8.40
CA VAL A 311 -5.09 -6.26 -7.36
C VAL A 311 -3.79 -5.61 -6.87
N GLY A 312 -3.90 -4.42 -6.29
CA GLY A 312 -2.74 -3.66 -5.84
C GLY A 312 -2.14 -2.76 -6.93
N GLY A 313 -1.60 -1.62 -6.50
CA GLY A 313 -1.09 -0.61 -7.43
C GLY A 313 0.09 -1.07 -8.29
N SER A 314 0.89 -2.00 -7.78
CA SER A 314 2.08 -2.52 -8.45
C SER A 314 1.75 -3.52 -9.56
N THR A 315 0.53 -4.06 -9.62
CA THR A 315 0.08 -4.90 -10.75
C THR A 315 -0.13 -4.12 -12.04
N ARG A 316 -0.07 -2.78 -11.98
CA ARG A 316 -0.11 -1.93 -13.18
C ARG A 316 1.21 -1.88 -13.95
N MET A 317 2.27 -2.44 -13.41
CA MET A 317 3.54 -2.59 -14.14
C MET A 317 3.36 -3.63 -15.25
N PRO A 318 3.68 -3.30 -16.53
CA PRO A 318 3.46 -4.21 -17.66
C PRO A 318 4.13 -5.58 -17.50
N ALA A 319 5.24 -5.65 -16.78
CA ALA A 319 5.94 -6.91 -16.54
C ALA A 319 5.19 -7.88 -15.59
N VAL A 320 4.10 -7.44 -14.95
CA VAL A 320 3.25 -8.29 -14.09
C VAL A 320 2.18 -9.00 -14.91
N GLU A 321 1.70 -8.41 -15.99
CA GLU A 321 0.73 -8.99 -16.94
C GLU A 321 1.36 -10.08 -17.81
#